data_9c72e8629a20a82251fb86f7d8e7a877
#
_entry.id   9c72e8629a20a82251fb86f7d8e7a877
#
_cell.length_a   1.000
_cell.length_b   1.000
_cell.length_c   1.000
_cell.angle_alpha   90.00
_cell.angle_beta   90.00
_cell.angle_gamma   90.00
#
_symmetry.space_group_name_H-M   'P 1'
#
loop_
_entity.id
_entity.type
_entity.pdbx_description
1 polymer ?
#
loop_
_entity_poly.entity_id
_entity_poly.type
_entity_poly.pdbx_seq_one_letter_code
_entity_poly.pdbx_strand_id
1 'polypeptide(L)'
;TNQFNINQGNTQGMSGNTQNQGYVVDDNGQIDFPVLGKITVAGMNRQEITDYITNSLRTTKLVDDAIVSVNYTGLYVYILGEGGGKKVNIEKDKFTFWELLSESGDLDINAKRQNVLVIREEDGMRTQYELDLTRMKNIYESPVYYVHQNDIVYIEPNNKTKRQSTNNGNLFNTWGFWTGLLGIGSTVVSVINLTK
;
A
#
# COMPACT_ATOMS: atom_id res chain seq x y z
N THR A 1 29.14 18.56 26.60
CA THR A 1 28.03 18.54 25.60
C THR A 1 27.20 17.30 25.90
N ASN A 2 26.12 17.46 26.65
CA ASN A 2 25.19 16.36 26.91
C ASN A 2 24.38 16.14 25.62
N GLN A 3 24.67 15.08 24.89
CA GLN A 3 23.81 14.63 23.81
C GLN A 3 22.54 14.05 24.41
N PHE A 4 21.46 14.79 24.30
CA PHE A 4 20.14 14.30 24.65
C PHE A 4 19.63 13.43 23.50
N ASN A 5 19.95 12.14 23.57
CA ASN A 5 19.46 11.17 22.60
C ASN A 5 18.24 10.46 23.21
N ILE A 6 17.06 10.79 22.74
CA ILE A 6 15.80 10.19 23.19
C ILE A 6 15.72 8.68 22.87
N ASN A 7 16.67 8.17 22.08
CA ASN A 7 16.80 6.74 21.74
C ASN A 7 17.73 5.94 22.70
N GLN A 8 18.16 6.49 23.82
CA GLN A 8 18.86 5.69 24.84
C GLN A 8 17.88 4.87 25.69
N GLY A 9 17.25 3.87 25.11
CA GLY A 9 16.86 2.66 25.81
C GLY A 9 18.11 1.91 26.21
N ASN A 10 18.26 1.74 27.51
CA ASN A 10 19.28 1.05 28.28
C ASN A 10 19.98 -0.09 27.50
N THR A 11 21.21 0.12 27.05
CA THR A 11 22.06 -0.91 26.46
C THR A 11 22.77 -1.69 27.56
N GLN A 12 22.15 -2.74 28.05
CA GLN A 12 22.88 -3.91 28.55
C GLN A 12 22.39 -5.15 27.78
N GLY A 13 23.16 -5.53 26.78
CA GLY A 13 23.28 -6.90 26.27
C GLY A 13 21.99 -7.52 25.74
N MET A 14 21.78 -7.39 24.44
CA MET A 14 21.43 -8.48 23.52
C MET A 14 21.14 -7.87 22.15
N SER A 15 21.66 -8.49 21.10
CA SER A 15 21.34 -8.24 19.70
C SER A 15 19.82 -8.19 19.53
N GLY A 16 19.23 -7.01 19.49
CA GLY A 16 17.79 -6.79 19.38
C GLY A 16 17.58 -5.49 18.62
N ASN A 17 16.93 -5.63 17.49
CA ASN A 17 16.33 -4.64 16.61
C ASN A 17 15.93 -3.37 17.39
N THR A 18 16.68 -2.31 17.28
CA THR A 18 16.30 -0.98 17.81
C THR A 18 15.15 -0.48 16.90
N GLN A 19 13.92 -0.88 17.23
CA GLN A 19 12.74 -0.25 16.67
C GLN A 19 12.79 1.21 17.11
N ASN A 20 12.92 2.12 16.16
CA ASN A 20 12.68 3.54 16.36
C ASN A 20 11.23 3.67 16.84
N GLN A 21 11.04 3.76 18.16
CA GLN A 21 9.73 4.03 18.75
C GLN A 21 9.43 5.50 18.45
N GLY A 22 8.57 5.74 17.46
CA GLY A 22 8.03 7.07 17.20
C GLY A 22 6.99 7.46 18.24
N TYR A 23 6.56 8.71 18.21
CA TYR A 23 5.44 9.21 18.99
C TYR A 23 4.13 8.91 18.27
N VAL A 24 3.11 8.49 19.02
CA VAL A 24 1.77 8.26 18.50
C VAL A 24 0.98 9.56 18.66
N VAL A 25 0.33 9.99 17.58
CA VAL A 25 -0.62 11.12 17.61
C VAL A 25 -1.94 10.60 18.21
N ASP A 26 -2.41 11.22 19.29
CA ASP A 26 -3.67 10.86 19.94
C ASP A 26 -4.90 11.42 19.18
N ASP A 27 -6.11 11.05 19.63
CA ASP A 27 -7.38 11.48 19.01
C ASP A 27 -7.59 13.02 19.06
N ASN A 28 -6.86 13.72 19.92
CA ASN A 28 -6.86 15.18 19.99
C ASN A 28 -5.80 15.82 19.07
N GLY A 29 -5.09 15.01 18.28
CA GLY A 29 -4.01 15.47 17.42
C GLY A 29 -2.74 15.88 18.18
N GLN A 30 -2.49 15.28 19.34
CA GLN A 30 -1.36 15.60 20.20
C GLN A 30 -0.38 14.44 20.30
N ILE A 31 0.89 14.77 20.50
CA ILE A 31 1.94 13.82 20.90
C ILE A 31 2.41 14.14 22.30
N ASP A 32 2.77 13.12 23.08
CA ASP A 32 3.38 13.31 24.40
C ASP A 32 4.90 13.32 24.25
N PHE A 33 5.46 14.54 24.21
CA PHE A 33 6.89 14.74 24.00
C PHE A 33 7.61 14.91 25.33
N PRO A 34 8.69 14.14 25.60
CA PRO A 34 9.45 14.26 26.84
C PRO A 34 9.87 15.71 27.06
N VAL A 35 9.74 16.19 28.28
CA VAL A 35 10.14 17.53 28.74
C VAL A 35 9.18 18.67 28.30
N LEU A 36 8.61 18.61 27.08
CA LEU A 36 7.65 19.62 26.61
C LEU A 36 6.20 19.25 26.92
N GLY A 37 5.95 17.99 27.31
CA GLY A 37 4.61 17.48 27.55
C GLY A 37 3.79 17.30 26.26
N LYS A 38 2.49 17.51 26.36
CA LYS A 38 1.59 17.37 25.22
C LYS A 38 1.73 18.51 24.24
N ILE A 39 2.03 18.16 22.99
CA ILE A 39 2.22 19.07 21.85
C ILE A 39 1.16 18.78 20.80
N THR A 40 0.40 19.79 20.39
CA THR A 40 -0.56 19.66 19.29
C THR A 40 0.19 19.71 17.96
N VAL A 41 0.07 18.62 17.18
CA VAL A 41 0.73 18.46 15.86
C VAL A 41 -0.29 18.29 14.72
N ALA A 42 -1.57 18.18 15.04
CA ALA A 42 -2.62 18.06 14.03
C ALA A 42 -2.60 19.25 13.07
N GLY A 43 -2.65 18.96 11.77
CA GLY A 43 -2.62 19.97 10.70
C GLY A 43 -1.26 20.56 10.39
N MET A 44 -0.20 20.18 11.13
CA MET A 44 1.17 20.63 10.87
C MET A 44 1.89 19.69 9.91
N ASN A 45 2.67 20.27 8.99
CA ASN A 45 3.61 19.50 8.19
C ASN A 45 4.90 19.19 8.97
N ARG A 46 5.77 18.30 8.43
CA ARG A 46 7.02 17.90 9.09
C ARG A 46 7.90 19.07 9.48
N GLN A 47 8.02 20.08 8.61
CA GLN A 47 8.86 21.23 8.87
C GLN A 47 8.29 22.08 10.00
N GLU A 48 6.99 22.31 10.03
CA GLU A 48 6.32 23.06 11.09
C GLU A 48 6.45 22.38 12.45
N ILE A 49 6.33 21.04 12.50
CA ILE A 49 6.56 20.26 13.72
C ILE A 49 8.02 20.39 14.17
N THR A 50 8.97 20.27 13.23
CA THR A 50 10.40 20.41 13.51
C THR A 50 10.72 21.78 14.10
N ASP A 51 10.20 22.85 13.47
CA ASP A 51 10.43 24.22 13.88
C ASP A 51 9.78 24.50 15.24
N TYR A 52 8.55 24.01 15.46
CA TYR A 52 7.84 24.14 16.71
C TYR A 52 8.61 23.49 17.87
N ILE A 53 9.03 22.24 17.73
CA ILE A 53 9.79 21.52 18.76
C ILE A 53 11.14 22.20 19.00
N THR A 54 11.86 22.58 17.94
CA THR A 54 13.16 23.24 18.05
C THR A 54 13.05 24.57 18.82
N ASN A 55 12.05 25.38 18.48
CA ASN A 55 11.83 26.67 19.14
C ASN A 55 11.40 26.48 20.60
N SER A 56 10.56 25.50 20.89
CA SER A 56 10.12 25.17 22.24
C SER A 56 11.28 24.72 23.12
N LEU A 57 12.19 23.89 22.62
CA LEU A 57 13.38 23.44 23.34
C LEU A 57 14.35 24.59 23.62
N ARG A 58 14.52 25.53 22.69
CA ARG A 58 15.35 26.74 22.87
C ARG A 58 14.75 27.67 23.91
N THR A 59 13.44 27.92 23.84
CA THR A 59 12.74 28.84 24.77
C THR A 59 12.82 28.33 26.20
N THR A 60 12.75 27.05 26.41
CA THR A 60 12.88 26.43 27.73
C THR A 60 14.33 26.37 28.25
N LYS A 61 15.32 26.85 27.47
CA LYS A 61 16.76 26.81 27.77
C LYS A 61 17.28 25.43 28.21
N LEU A 62 16.62 24.39 27.77
CA LEU A 62 17.00 23.00 28.07
C LEU A 62 18.15 22.53 27.20
N VAL A 63 18.20 23.03 25.94
CA VAL A 63 19.25 22.69 24.99
C VAL A 63 19.54 23.93 24.13
N ASP A 64 20.80 24.34 24.08
CA ASP A 64 21.22 25.52 23.30
C ASP A 64 21.23 25.21 21.78
N ASP A 65 21.62 24.00 21.38
CA ASP A 65 21.70 23.55 19.99
C ASP A 65 20.96 22.21 19.80
N ALA A 66 19.64 22.28 19.69
CA ALA A 66 18.82 21.13 19.39
C ALA A 66 18.69 20.92 17.87
N ILE A 67 19.09 19.76 17.40
CA ILE A 67 18.78 19.28 16.02
C ILE A 67 17.59 18.32 16.15
N VAL A 68 16.44 18.72 15.60
CA VAL A 68 15.22 17.93 15.58
C VAL A 68 15.00 17.42 14.16
N SER A 69 14.76 16.13 14.02
CA SER A 69 14.34 15.51 12.75
C SER A 69 13.02 14.79 12.95
N VAL A 70 12.04 15.12 12.12
CA VAL A 70 10.71 14.51 12.16
C VAL A 70 10.53 13.64 10.93
N ASN A 71 10.17 12.38 11.14
CA ASN A 71 9.83 11.44 10.07
C ASN A 71 8.50 10.77 10.42
N TYR A 72 7.67 10.57 9.41
CA TYR A 72 6.45 9.80 9.59
C TYR A 72 6.78 8.31 9.59
N THR A 73 6.15 7.59 10.49
CA THR A 73 6.20 6.13 10.54
C THR A 73 4.79 5.57 10.60
N GLY A 74 4.58 4.42 9.98
CA GLY A 74 3.27 3.76 10.02
C GLY A 74 2.25 4.30 9.03
N LEU A 75 2.65 5.09 8.02
CA LEU A 75 1.78 5.49 6.93
C LEU A 75 1.81 4.42 5.84
N TYR A 76 0.66 3.88 5.50
CA TYR A 76 0.57 2.77 4.56
C TYR A 76 -0.50 3.00 3.50
N VAL A 77 -0.24 2.45 2.31
CA VAL A 77 -1.20 2.23 1.23
C VAL A 77 -1.38 0.74 1.03
N TYR A 78 -2.59 0.30 0.76
CA TYR A 78 -2.92 -1.11 0.54
C TYR A 78 -3.17 -1.36 -0.93
N ILE A 79 -2.49 -2.37 -1.49
CA ILE A 79 -2.71 -2.82 -2.87
C ILE A 79 -3.36 -4.20 -2.81
N LEU A 80 -4.51 -4.35 -3.45
CA LEU A 80 -5.31 -5.55 -3.42
C LEU A 80 -5.58 -6.06 -4.86
N GLY A 81 -6.03 -7.30 -4.97
CA GLY A 81 -6.32 -7.96 -6.24
C GLY A 81 -5.06 -8.48 -6.92
N GLU A 82 -4.90 -8.26 -8.23
CA GLU A 82 -3.72 -8.69 -8.99
C GLU A 82 -2.44 -7.89 -8.65
N GLY A 83 -2.51 -6.98 -7.70
CA GLY A 83 -1.35 -6.36 -7.06
C GLY A 83 -0.73 -7.19 -5.94
N GLY A 84 -1.28 -8.38 -5.64
CA GLY A 84 -0.69 -9.36 -4.74
C GLY A 84 -0.92 -9.12 -3.24
N GLY A 85 -1.89 -8.29 -2.83
CA GLY A 85 -2.22 -8.07 -1.41
C GLY A 85 -1.06 -7.48 -0.62
N LYS A 86 -0.52 -6.36 -1.05
CA LYS A 86 0.65 -5.72 -0.46
C LYS A 86 0.27 -4.50 0.39
N LYS A 87 1.08 -4.28 1.41
CA LYS A 87 1.06 -3.09 2.25
C LYS A 87 2.35 -2.33 2.00
N VAL A 88 2.26 -1.14 1.40
CA VAL A 88 3.40 -0.30 1.04
C VAL A 88 3.52 0.85 2.03
N ASN A 89 4.72 1.09 2.55
CA ASN A 89 4.99 2.17 3.48
C ASN A 89 5.21 3.49 2.72
N ILE A 90 4.61 4.58 3.21
CA ILE A 90 4.83 5.93 2.69
C ILE A 90 5.85 6.64 3.58
N GLU A 91 7.00 7.00 3.02
CA GLU A 91 8.08 7.65 3.76
C GLU A 91 8.21 9.15 3.46
N LYS A 92 7.42 9.66 2.53
CA LYS A 92 7.48 11.04 2.03
C LYS A 92 6.13 11.73 2.13
N ASP A 93 6.13 13.04 2.27
CA ASP A 93 4.90 13.85 2.22
C ASP A 93 4.19 13.82 0.86
N LYS A 94 4.97 13.65 -0.20
CA LYS A 94 4.47 13.51 -1.57
C LYS A 94 4.93 12.19 -2.15
N PHE A 95 4.11 11.16 -2.00
CA PHE A 95 4.36 9.83 -2.53
C PHE A 95 3.46 9.63 -3.75
N THR A 96 4.06 9.42 -4.91
CA THR A 96 3.33 9.33 -6.17
C THR A 96 2.78 7.93 -6.40
N PHE A 97 1.74 7.83 -7.22
CA PHE A 97 1.20 6.54 -7.64
C PHE A 97 2.24 5.66 -8.35
N TRP A 98 3.19 6.27 -9.08
CA TRP A 98 4.28 5.54 -9.73
C TRP A 98 5.29 4.97 -8.74
N GLU A 99 5.62 5.72 -7.69
CA GLU A 99 6.47 5.21 -6.61
C GLU A 99 5.78 4.04 -5.89
N LEU A 100 4.47 4.15 -5.66
CA LEU A 100 3.68 3.06 -5.09
C LEU A 100 3.78 1.78 -5.93
N LEU A 101 3.58 1.88 -7.25
CA LEU A 101 3.71 0.72 -8.14
C LEU A 101 5.13 0.18 -8.16
N SER A 102 6.14 1.04 -8.21
CA SER A 102 7.55 0.63 -8.18
C SER A 102 7.90 -0.13 -6.91
N GLU A 103 7.49 0.36 -5.76
CA GLU A 103 7.75 -0.29 -4.46
C GLU A 103 6.94 -1.59 -4.28
N SER A 104 5.77 -1.66 -4.89
CA SER A 104 4.98 -2.88 -4.89
C SER A 104 5.51 -3.96 -5.83
N GLY A 105 6.49 -3.64 -6.69
CA GLY A 105 7.08 -4.57 -7.66
C GLY A 105 6.29 -4.67 -8.96
N ASP A 106 5.66 -3.56 -9.36
CA ASP A 106 4.83 -3.43 -10.56
C ASP A 106 3.60 -4.37 -10.59
N LEU A 107 2.83 -4.28 -11.65
CA LEU A 107 1.61 -5.04 -11.84
C LEU A 107 1.89 -6.37 -12.53
N ASP A 108 1.24 -7.43 -12.06
CA ASP A 108 1.26 -8.70 -12.75
C ASP A 108 0.78 -8.57 -14.22
N ILE A 109 1.25 -9.46 -15.07
CA ILE A 109 0.84 -9.53 -16.48
C ILE A 109 -0.68 -9.77 -16.63
N ASN A 110 -1.29 -10.38 -15.63
CA ASN A 110 -2.71 -10.65 -15.56
C ASN A 110 -3.54 -9.48 -15.02
N ALA A 111 -2.91 -8.39 -14.61
CA ALA A 111 -3.57 -7.20 -14.11
C ALA A 111 -4.26 -6.41 -15.23
N LYS A 112 -5.47 -5.94 -14.95
CA LYS A 112 -6.23 -5.05 -15.86
C LYS A 112 -5.79 -3.61 -15.63
N ARG A 113 -4.91 -3.11 -16.51
CA ARG A 113 -4.32 -1.77 -16.39
C ARG A 113 -5.26 -0.61 -16.72
N GLN A 114 -6.35 -0.88 -17.43
CA GLN A 114 -7.33 0.15 -17.84
C GLN A 114 -8.32 0.53 -16.75
N ASN A 115 -8.40 -0.24 -15.68
CA ASN A 115 -9.36 -0.02 -14.61
C ASN A 115 -8.75 -0.37 -13.25
N VAL A 116 -7.89 0.52 -12.78
CA VAL A 116 -7.35 0.45 -11.43
C VAL A 116 -8.18 1.38 -10.54
N LEU A 117 -8.74 0.83 -9.49
CA LEU A 117 -9.60 1.57 -8.56
C LEU A 117 -8.77 2.06 -7.38
N VAL A 118 -8.87 3.33 -7.07
CA VAL A 118 -8.30 3.91 -5.85
C VAL A 118 -9.46 4.36 -4.97
N ILE A 119 -9.53 3.81 -3.78
CA ILE A 119 -10.54 4.17 -2.77
C ILE A 119 -9.85 4.99 -1.71
N ARG A 120 -10.29 6.21 -1.53
CA ARG A 120 -9.81 7.16 -0.53
C ARG A 120 -10.92 7.53 0.44
N GLU A 121 -10.59 7.55 1.71
CA GLU A 121 -11.48 8.03 2.75
C GLU A 121 -10.93 9.35 3.31
N GLU A 122 -11.71 10.43 3.14
CA GLU A 122 -11.40 11.75 3.67
C GLU A 122 -12.65 12.30 4.36
N ASP A 123 -12.51 12.81 5.56
CA ASP A 123 -13.61 13.37 6.37
C ASP A 123 -14.83 12.43 6.55
N GLY A 124 -14.55 11.12 6.66
CA GLY A 124 -15.60 10.09 6.79
C GLY A 124 -16.34 9.78 5.49
N MET A 125 -15.97 10.40 4.37
CA MET A 125 -16.50 10.09 3.04
C MET A 125 -15.53 9.22 2.26
N ARG A 126 -16.06 8.18 1.60
CA ARG A 126 -15.29 7.30 0.73
C ARG A 126 -15.53 7.68 -0.72
N THR A 127 -14.46 8.05 -1.40
CA THR A 127 -14.48 8.39 -2.83
C THR A 127 -13.70 7.34 -3.60
N GLN A 128 -14.29 6.88 -4.72
CA GLN A 128 -13.63 5.96 -5.64
C GLN A 128 -13.16 6.72 -6.87
N TYR A 129 -11.92 6.49 -7.25
CA TYR A 129 -11.31 7.02 -8.46
C TYR A 129 -10.92 5.86 -9.37
N GLU A 130 -11.15 6.02 -10.67
CA GLU A 130 -10.75 5.05 -11.69
C GLU A 130 -9.54 5.59 -12.45
N LEU A 131 -8.48 4.79 -12.52
CA LEU A 131 -7.25 5.10 -13.23
C LEU A 131 -7.05 4.15 -14.41
N ASP A 132 -6.78 4.74 -15.59
CA ASP A 132 -6.28 4.02 -16.75
C ASP A 132 -4.76 4.19 -16.83
N LEU A 133 -4.02 3.15 -16.42
CA LEU A 133 -2.55 3.16 -16.42
C LEU A 133 -1.95 3.04 -17.82
N THR A 134 -2.75 2.80 -18.84
CA THR A 134 -2.29 2.79 -20.24
C THR A 134 -2.17 4.19 -20.82
N ARG A 135 -2.70 5.19 -20.11
CA ARG A 135 -2.70 6.60 -20.51
C ARG A 135 -2.06 7.47 -19.44
N MET A 136 -0.81 7.82 -19.62
CA MET A 136 -0.03 8.63 -18.69
C MET A 136 -0.74 9.92 -18.26
N LYS A 137 -1.39 10.60 -19.20
CA LYS A 137 -2.11 11.86 -18.94
C LYS A 137 -3.17 11.69 -17.85
N ASN A 138 -3.93 10.60 -17.88
CA ASN A 138 -5.00 10.33 -16.91
C ASN A 138 -4.47 10.22 -15.48
N ILE A 139 -3.25 9.74 -15.34
CA ILE A 139 -2.62 9.56 -14.03
C ILE A 139 -2.11 10.89 -13.48
N TYR A 140 -1.42 11.68 -14.32
CA TYR A 140 -0.87 12.98 -13.89
C TYR A 140 -1.95 14.02 -13.56
N GLU A 141 -3.11 13.96 -14.22
CA GLU A 141 -4.24 14.85 -13.99
C GLU A 141 -5.20 14.32 -12.90
N SER A 142 -4.95 13.14 -12.37
CA SER A 142 -5.82 12.52 -11.37
C SER A 142 -5.61 13.12 -9.97
N PRO A 143 -6.70 13.32 -9.21
CA PRO A 143 -6.62 13.70 -7.79
C PRO A 143 -5.84 12.70 -6.92
N VAL A 144 -5.72 11.45 -7.38
CA VAL A 144 -4.99 10.38 -6.67
C VAL A 144 -3.58 10.14 -7.23
N TYR A 145 -3.04 11.11 -8.01
CA TYR A 145 -1.64 11.07 -8.43
C TYR A 145 -0.68 11.00 -7.25
N TYR A 146 -0.95 11.78 -6.19
CA TYR A 146 -0.33 11.60 -4.90
C TYR A 146 -1.21 10.69 -4.05
N VAL A 147 -0.65 9.60 -3.59
CA VAL A 147 -1.35 8.66 -2.72
C VAL A 147 -1.30 9.15 -1.27
N HIS A 148 -2.37 8.91 -0.54
CA HIS A 148 -2.52 9.26 0.86
C HIS A 148 -2.49 8.01 1.74
N GLN A 149 -2.28 8.22 3.04
CA GLN A 149 -2.40 7.17 4.03
C GLN A 149 -3.78 6.51 3.96
N ASN A 150 -3.81 5.19 4.09
CA ASN A 150 -4.99 4.33 4.04
C ASN A 150 -5.71 4.27 2.68
N ASP A 151 -5.15 4.86 1.62
CA ASP A 151 -5.64 4.59 0.27
C ASP A 151 -5.63 3.09 0.00
N ILE A 152 -6.69 2.61 -0.64
CA ILE A 152 -6.79 1.23 -1.10
C ILE A 152 -6.77 1.23 -2.62
N VAL A 153 -5.74 0.64 -3.19
CA VAL A 153 -5.59 0.45 -4.64
C VAL A 153 -6.04 -0.97 -4.98
N TYR A 154 -7.15 -1.09 -5.67
CA TYR A 154 -7.66 -2.39 -6.12
C TYR A 154 -7.41 -2.58 -7.62
N ILE A 155 -6.71 -3.65 -7.94
CA ILE A 155 -6.32 -4.01 -9.30
C ILE A 155 -7.11 -5.23 -9.71
N GLU A 156 -8.01 -5.05 -10.68
CA GLU A 156 -8.81 -6.15 -11.19
C GLU A 156 -7.98 -7.15 -12.01
N PRO A 157 -8.29 -8.46 -11.92
CA PRO A 157 -7.78 -9.44 -12.85
C PRO A 157 -8.32 -9.19 -14.26
N ASN A 158 -7.52 -9.53 -15.27
CA ASN A 158 -7.98 -9.49 -16.65
C ASN A 158 -9.07 -10.54 -16.92
N ASN A 159 -9.76 -10.40 -18.03
CA ASN A 159 -10.90 -11.27 -18.39
C ASN A 159 -10.51 -12.75 -18.50
N LYS A 160 -9.26 -13.05 -18.87
CA LYS A 160 -8.75 -14.42 -18.97
C LYS A 160 -8.63 -15.04 -17.57
N THR A 161 -8.03 -14.32 -16.64
CA THR A 161 -7.86 -14.75 -15.24
C THR A 161 -9.22 -14.85 -14.54
N LYS A 162 -10.15 -13.90 -14.77
CA LYS A 162 -11.52 -13.99 -14.26
C LYS A 162 -12.23 -15.27 -14.68
N ARG A 163 -12.07 -15.69 -15.94
CA ARG A 163 -12.66 -16.95 -16.43
C ARG A 163 -12.00 -18.17 -15.82
N GLN A 164 -10.71 -18.13 -15.54
CA GLN A 164 -9.98 -19.24 -14.93
C GLN A 164 -10.32 -19.45 -13.45
N SER A 165 -10.67 -18.38 -12.75
CA SER A 165 -11.05 -18.43 -11.33
C SER A 165 -12.48 -18.92 -11.08
N THR A 166 -13.32 -18.99 -12.11
CA THR A 166 -14.68 -19.57 -12.03
C THR A 166 -14.64 -21.02 -12.44
N ASN A 167 -15.20 -21.93 -11.62
CA ASN A 167 -15.21 -23.39 -11.82
C ASN A 167 -15.72 -23.85 -13.21
N ASN A 168 -16.50 -23.00 -13.89
CA ASN A 168 -17.06 -23.28 -15.23
C ASN A 168 -16.28 -22.61 -16.37
N GLY A 169 -15.31 -21.76 -16.10
CA GLY A 169 -14.66 -20.94 -17.12
C GLY A 169 -13.68 -21.68 -18.02
N ASN A 170 -13.23 -22.87 -17.61
CA ASN A 170 -12.13 -23.57 -18.29
C ASN A 170 -12.47 -24.94 -18.87
N LEU A 171 -13.71 -25.43 -18.69
CA LEU A 171 -14.12 -26.78 -19.13
C LEU A 171 -13.90 -27.00 -20.62
N PHE A 172 -14.25 -26.01 -21.45
CA PHE A 172 -14.12 -26.09 -22.92
C PHE A 172 -12.70 -25.81 -23.44
N ASN A 173 -11.82 -25.22 -22.62
CA ASN A 173 -10.46 -24.87 -23.03
C ASN A 173 -9.41 -25.89 -22.54
N THR A 174 -9.83 -26.91 -21.85
CA THR A 174 -8.94 -27.96 -21.36
C THR A 174 -8.77 -29.00 -22.45
N TRP A 175 -7.54 -29.26 -22.87
CA TRP A 175 -7.20 -30.32 -23.83
C TRP A 175 -7.86 -31.65 -23.50
N GLY A 176 -8.01 -31.95 -22.19
CA GLY A 176 -8.70 -33.13 -21.69
C GLY A 176 -10.18 -33.25 -22.08
N PHE A 177 -10.91 -32.13 -22.20
CA PHE A 177 -12.31 -32.15 -22.67
C PHE A 177 -12.41 -32.66 -24.11
N TRP A 178 -11.57 -32.17 -25.02
CA TRP A 178 -11.57 -32.55 -26.41
C TRP A 178 -11.07 -33.98 -26.60
N THR A 179 -10.07 -34.42 -25.85
CA THR A 179 -9.60 -35.80 -25.90
C THR A 179 -10.63 -36.77 -25.35
N GLY A 180 -11.38 -36.38 -24.30
CA GLY A 180 -12.50 -37.18 -23.77
C GLY A 180 -13.64 -37.32 -24.82
N LEU A 181 -13.98 -36.25 -25.51
CA LEU A 181 -15.02 -36.27 -26.57
C LEU A 181 -14.62 -37.17 -27.74
N LEU A 182 -13.36 -37.13 -28.14
CA LEU A 182 -12.83 -38.02 -29.19
C LEU A 182 -12.81 -39.47 -28.74
N GLY A 183 -12.54 -39.76 -27.46
CA GLY A 183 -12.59 -41.08 -26.90
C GLY A 183 -14.00 -41.70 -26.95
N ILE A 184 -15.03 -40.93 -26.61
CA ILE A 184 -16.42 -41.38 -26.73
C ILE A 184 -16.80 -41.65 -28.16
N GLY A 185 -16.41 -40.83 -29.13
CA GLY A 185 -16.66 -41.03 -30.52
C GLY A 185 -16.05 -42.31 -31.06
N SER A 186 -14.84 -42.69 -30.65
CA SER A 186 -14.17 -43.91 -31.08
C SER A 186 -14.84 -45.20 -30.53
N THR A 187 -15.35 -45.17 -29.29
CA THR A 187 -16.06 -46.29 -28.73
C THR A 187 -17.42 -46.55 -29.39
N VAL A 188 -18.16 -45.50 -29.76
CA VAL A 188 -19.43 -45.62 -30.47
C VAL A 188 -19.21 -46.22 -31.85
N VAL A 189 -18.18 -45.81 -32.58
CA VAL A 189 -17.85 -46.39 -33.90
C VAL A 189 -17.45 -47.87 -33.78
N SER A 190 -16.67 -48.22 -32.74
CA SER A 190 -16.31 -49.63 -32.47
C SER A 190 -17.53 -50.52 -32.20
N VAL A 191 -18.48 -50.01 -31.39
CA VAL A 191 -19.71 -50.76 -31.07
C VAL A 191 -20.57 -50.96 -32.31
N ILE A 192 -20.72 -49.97 -33.20
CA ILE A 192 -21.47 -50.07 -34.46
C ILE A 192 -20.83 -51.08 -35.40
N ASN A 193 -19.49 -51.13 -35.46
CA ASN A 193 -18.80 -52.12 -36.29
C ASN A 193 -18.86 -53.55 -35.78
N LEU A 194 -19.08 -53.77 -34.49
CA LEU A 194 -19.23 -55.08 -33.91
C LEU A 194 -20.67 -55.65 -34.01
N THR A 195 -21.65 -54.80 -34.33
CA THR A 195 -23.06 -55.18 -34.49
C THR A 195 -23.50 -55.38 -35.94
N LYS A 196 -22.57 -55.21 -36.89
CA LYS A 196 -22.73 -55.59 -38.30
C LYS A 196 -22.04 -56.92 -38.60
#